data_f7912b0a73dd96dd76ecbbf73a139115
#
_entry.id   f7912b0a73dd96dd76ecbbf73a139115
#
_cell.length_a   1.000
_cell.length_b   1.000
_cell.length_c   1.000
_cell.angle_alpha   90.00
_cell.angle_beta   90.00
_cell.angle_gamma   90.00
#
_symmetry.space_group_name_H-M   'P 1'
#
loop_
_entity.id
_entity.type
_entity.pdbx_description
1 polymer ?
#
loop_
_entity_poly.entity_id
_entity_poly.type
_entity_poly.pdbx_seq_one_letter_code
_entity_poly.pdbx_strand_id
1 'polypeptide(L)'
;MKRHFLTLFFAFLTTCIVSADDRPNVLFIAVDDLNHWVGHLGRNPQAKTPNIDRLAAMGTTFTNAHTVVPACEPSRCALMSGRRPWVSGCYKNGHAWRKYQKPGEGLSAQFLQAGYYVSGAGKIYHQMDVLEEEWSDYMDKGKLSGNGPGVDKYDGYHVEKTFPNLKDEDIVDWHSVDYCVERLSKNRKKPYFIACGLYKPHLAFVAPLKYYEDFPLDELKLPPHIEGDLDDIPPAGIKMAGPQADHAKFLKSGRWKAAIQSYLATCAYTDMNVGRLLDAFEKSPDRKNTIIVFWSDHGWSLGEKQHWRKFALWEETTRIPMIWVAPGVTKPGTRCSQPVDTMSIYPTLCSLTGVKKPGHVSGHDISSLLRNPKAEWKHPAITTHGRGNHSVRTASERYIRYADGSEEYYDHSKDPYEWKNLAAVSDLTRFKKWLPQKEVASKALKKNSKKPKK
;
A
#
# COMPACT_ATOMS: atom_id res chain seq x y z
N MET A 1 51.84 42.38 31.87
CA MET A 1 51.71 40.95 31.64
C MET A 1 50.28 40.53 31.93
N LYS A 2 49.45 40.38 30.91
CA LYS A 2 48.06 39.91 31.03
C LYS A 2 48.03 38.46 30.56
N ARG A 3 47.71 37.55 31.46
CA ARG A 3 47.51 36.13 31.15
C ARG A 3 46.09 35.91 30.69
N HIS A 4 45.92 35.47 29.45
CA HIS A 4 44.62 35.00 28.94
C HIS A 4 44.48 33.51 29.30
N PHE A 5 43.45 33.19 30.10
CA PHE A 5 42.99 31.81 30.31
C PHE A 5 42.07 31.40 29.16
N LEU A 6 42.51 30.43 28.37
CA LEU A 6 41.73 29.81 27.32
C LEU A 6 40.95 28.64 27.95
N THR A 7 39.65 28.81 28.15
CA THR A 7 38.76 27.75 28.66
C THR A 7 38.30 26.91 27.48
N LEU A 8 38.88 25.69 27.35
CA LEU A 8 38.35 24.71 26.37
C LEU A 8 37.06 24.11 26.91
N PHE A 9 35.95 24.38 26.18
CA PHE A 9 34.68 23.68 26.38
C PHE A 9 34.73 22.36 25.64
N PHE A 10 34.89 21.25 26.37
CA PHE A 10 34.71 19.90 25.85
C PHE A 10 33.21 19.62 25.80
N ALA A 11 32.61 19.68 24.61
CA ALA A 11 31.26 19.18 24.39
C ALA A 11 31.30 17.65 24.38
N PHE A 12 30.88 17.04 25.45
CA PHE A 12 30.60 15.60 25.50
C PHE A 12 29.38 15.30 24.61
N LEU A 13 29.63 14.80 23.39
CA LEU A 13 28.61 14.11 22.62
C LEU A 13 28.32 12.78 23.34
N THR A 14 27.31 12.76 24.19
CA THR A 14 26.70 11.53 24.66
C THR A 14 26.01 10.84 23.49
N THR A 15 26.69 9.96 22.79
CA THR A 15 26.07 8.96 21.94
C THR A 15 25.30 8.03 22.88
N CYS A 16 23.98 8.21 22.97
CA CYS A 16 23.09 7.20 23.55
C CYS A 16 23.26 5.93 22.72
N ILE A 17 24.04 4.97 23.20
CA ILE A 17 24.05 3.60 22.69
C ILE A 17 22.72 3.03 23.12
N VAL A 18 21.70 3.09 22.24
CA VAL A 18 20.43 2.39 22.43
C VAL A 18 20.78 0.90 22.49
N SER A 19 20.52 0.28 23.62
CA SER A 19 20.65 -1.18 23.80
C SER A 19 19.80 -1.89 22.73
N ALA A 20 20.25 -3.05 22.26
CA ALA A 20 19.48 -3.82 21.25
C ALA A 20 18.07 -4.15 21.73
N ASP A 21 17.87 -4.20 23.06
CA ASP A 21 16.58 -4.52 23.72
C ASP A 21 15.63 -3.33 23.81
N ASP A 22 16.12 -2.09 23.62
CA ASP A 22 15.32 -0.86 23.68
C ASP A 22 14.78 -0.41 22.29
N ARG A 23 15.21 -1.08 21.21
CA ARG A 23 14.75 -0.73 19.85
C ARG A 23 13.27 -1.01 19.71
N PRO A 24 12.51 -0.12 19.01
CA PRO A 24 11.09 -0.31 18.81
C PRO A 24 10.77 -1.59 18.05
N ASN A 25 9.71 -2.26 18.45
CA ASN A 25 9.07 -3.32 17.68
C ASN A 25 8.34 -2.75 16.47
N VAL A 26 8.03 -3.59 15.49
CA VAL A 26 7.27 -3.21 14.30
C VAL A 26 6.10 -4.16 14.09
N LEU A 27 4.90 -3.61 13.96
CA LEU A 27 3.72 -4.26 13.42
C LEU A 27 3.45 -3.68 12.02
N PHE A 28 3.72 -4.50 11.01
CA PHE A 28 3.64 -4.14 9.60
C PHE A 28 2.38 -4.71 8.97
N ILE A 29 1.38 -3.87 8.68
CA ILE A 29 0.07 -4.29 8.18
C ILE A 29 -0.05 -3.89 6.72
N ALA A 30 -0.07 -4.89 5.83
CA ALA A 30 -0.21 -4.73 4.39
C ALA A 30 -1.58 -5.22 3.92
N VAL A 31 -2.31 -4.41 3.15
CA VAL A 31 -3.63 -4.77 2.61
C VAL A 31 -3.55 -4.82 1.09
N ASP A 32 -4.30 -5.72 0.45
CA ASP A 32 -4.31 -5.90 -0.99
C ASP A 32 -5.57 -5.26 -1.62
N ASP A 33 -5.38 -4.42 -2.65
CA ASP A 33 -6.46 -3.77 -3.40
C ASP A 33 -7.33 -2.78 -2.58
N LEU A 34 -6.91 -2.33 -1.39
CA LEU A 34 -7.67 -1.37 -0.60
C LEU A 34 -7.41 0.06 -1.11
N ASN A 35 -8.39 0.63 -1.78
CA ASN A 35 -8.33 2.03 -2.18
C ASN A 35 -8.58 2.98 -0.99
N HIS A 36 -8.58 4.26 -1.24
CA HIS A 36 -8.80 5.29 -0.23
C HIS A 36 -10.28 5.47 0.21
N TRP A 37 -11.15 4.50 -0.10
CA TRP A 37 -12.51 4.43 0.44
C TRP A 37 -12.49 3.82 1.85
N VAL A 38 -11.98 4.60 2.78
CA VAL A 38 -11.95 4.33 4.22
C VAL A 38 -12.50 5.54 4.95
N GLY A 39 -13.17 5.32 6.09
CA GLY A 39 -13.94 6.35 6.78
C GLY A 39 -13.14 7.61 7.07
N HIS A 40 -11.95 7.46 7.67
CA HIS A 40 -11.09 8.59 8.07
C HIS A 40 -10.56 9.43 6.89
N LEU A 41 -10.55 8.93 5.66
CA LEU A 41 -10.17 9.71 4.47
C LEU A 41 -11.34 10.46 3.83
N GLY A 42 -12.58 10.02 4.08
CA GLY A 42 -13.80 10.72 3.68
C GLY A 42 -14.08 10.78 2.18
N ARG A 43 -13.37 9.99 1.34
CA ARG A 43 -13.57 9.99 -0.12
C ARG A 43 -14.92 9.40 -0.53
N ASN A 44 -15.31 8.31 0.12
CA ASN A 44 -16.61 7.68 -0.04
C ASN A 44 -17.32 7.63 1.31
N PRO A 45 -18.40 8.41 1.49
CA PRO A 45 -19.12 8.45 2.77
C PRO A 45 -19.85 7.14 3.11
N GLN A 46 -19.96 6.21 2.16
CA GLN A 46 -20.60 4.91 2.36
C GLN A 46 -19.64 3.88 2.96
N ALA A 47 -18.32 4.16 2.96
CA ALA A 47 -17.34 3.25 3.54
C ALA A 47 -17.49 3.14 5.06
N LYS A 48 -17.56 1.91 5.56
CA LYS A 48 -17.66 1.59 7.00
C LYS A 48 -16.40 0.84 7.43
N THR A 49 -15.43 1.60 8.00
CA THR A 49 -14.14 1.05 8.43
C THR A 49 -13.76 1.55 9.84
N PRO A 50 -14.60 1.26 10.87
CA PRO A 50 -14.42 1.83 12.21
C PRO A 50 -13.10 1.43 12.86
N ASN A 51 -12.53 0.26 12.56
CA ASN A 51 -11.28 -0.20 13.15
C ASN A 51 -10.05 0.44 12.46
N ILE A 52 -10.09 0.63 11.15
CA ILE A 52 -9.06 1.39 10.43
C ILE A 52 -9.11 2.86 10.89
N ASP A 53 -10.30 3.40 11.15
CA ASP A 53 -10.49 4.76 11.69
C ASP A 53 -9.96 4.86 13.13
N ARG A 54 -10.17 3.82 13.96
CA ARG A 54 -9.55 3.68 15.30
C ARG A 54 -8.02 3.73 15.19
N LEU A 55 -7.43 2.99 14.25
CA LEU A 55 -5.99 3.02 14.02
C LEU A 55 -5.52 4.43 13.58
N ALA A 56 -6.25 5.10 12.71
CA ALA A 56 -5.96 6.46 12.28
C ALA A 56 -5.98 7.46 13.46
N ALA A 57 -6.90 7.25 14.41
CA ALA A 57 -6.98 8.06 15.62
C ALA A 57 -5.79 7.85 16.58
N MET A 58 -5.05 6.72 16.47
CA MET A 58 -3.89 6.43 17.32
C MET A 58 -2.61 7.14 16.85
N GLY A 59 -2.53 7.61 15.61
CA GLY A 59 -1.27 8.12 15.06
C GLY A 59 -1.44 9.19 13.99
N THR A 60 -0.59 9.11 12.96
CA THR A 60 -0.57 10.05 11.83
C THR A 60 -1.09 9.38 10.56
N THR A 61 -2.14 9.97 9.97
CA THR A 61 -2.66 9.59 8.65
C THR A 61 -2.04 10.45 7.55
N PHE A 62 -1.48 9.81 6.53
CA PHE A 62 -1.12 10.50 5.29
C PHE A 62 -2.34 10.55 4.37
N THR A 63 -2.88 11.74 4.15
CA THR A 63 -4.07 11.94 3.30
C THR A 63 -3.76 11.99 1.81
N ASN A 64 -2.48 12.04 1.46
CA ASN A 64 -1.96 12.11 0.09
C ASN A 64 -0.82 11.08 -0.10
N ALA A 65 -1.12 9.81 0.26
CA ALA A 65 -0.21 8.69 0.08
C ALA A 65 -0.54 7.92 -1.20
N HIS A 66 0.48 7.53 -1.95
CA HIS A 66 0.34 6.87 -3.24
C HIS A 66 1.17 5.59 -3.33
N THR A 67 0.69 4.66 -4.14
CA THR A 67 1.49 3.49 -4.49
C THR A 67 2.62 3.85 -5.47
N VAL A 68 3.72 3.13 -5.37
CA VAL A 68 4.80 3.22 -6.37
C VAL A 68 4.45 2.53 -7.69
N VAL A 69 3.56 1.52 -7.65
CA VAL A 69 3.02 0.82 -8.84
C VAL A 69 1.58 0.39 -8.56
N PRO A 70 0.62 0.69 -9.45
CA PRO A 70 -0.77 0.25 -9.29
C PRO A 70 -0.95 -1.22 -9.74
N ALA A 71 -0.15 -2.11 -9.15
CA ALA A 71 -0.19 -3.57 -9.36
C ALA A 71 0.52 -4.30 -8.22
N CYS A 72 -0.04 -5.41 -7.76
CA CYS A 72 0.36 -6.06 -6.50
C CYS A 72 1.85 -6.46 -6.46
N GLU A 73 2.30 -7.30 -7.43
CA GLU A 73 3.68 -7.80 -7.39
C GLU A 73 4.72 -6.69 -7.51
N PRO A 74 4.68 -5.78 -8.49
CA PRO A 74 5.70 -4.75 -8.60
C PRO A 74 5.63 -3.70 -7.49
N SER A 75 4.45 -3.41 -6.90
CA SER A 75 4.35 -2.53 -5.74
C SER A 75 5.05 -3.15 -4.53
N ARG A 76 4.70 -4.41 -4.20
CA ARG A 76 5.29 -5.14 -3.07
C ARG A 76 6.78 -5.41 -3.30
N CYS A 77 7.18 -5.75 -4.53
CA CYS A 77 8.57 -5.86 -4.92
C CYS A 77 9.35 -4.57 -4.64
N ALA A 78 8.84 -3.44 -5.09
CA ALA A 78 9.52 -2.15 -4.94
C ALA A 78 9.72 -1.78 -3.46
N LEU A 79 8.67 -1.89 -2.64
CA LEU A 79 8.75 -1.62 -1.21
C LEU A 79 9.71 -2.58 -0.51
N MET A 80 9.49 -3.90 -0.67
CA MET A 80 10.24 -4.92 0.06
C MET A 80 11.71 -4.98 -0.35
N SER A 81 12.03 -4.69 -1.62
CA SER A 81 13.42 -4.62 -2.11
C SER A 81 14.07 -3.24 -1.95
N GLY A 82 13.31 -2.21 -1.67
CA GLY A 82 13.79 -0.82 -1.66
C GLY A 82 14.16 -0.27 -3.04
N ARG A 83 13.76 -0.92 -4.14
CA ARG A 83 14.11 -0.52 -5.51
C ARG A 83 12.88 -0.14 -6.33
N ARG A 84 12.88 1.06 -6.88
CA ARG A 84 11.82 1.51 -7.79
C ARG A 84 11.75 0.65 -9.06
N PRO A 85 10.59 0.56 -9.74
CA PRO A 85 10.38 -0.29 -10.92
C PRO A 85 11.40 -0.03 -12.04
N TRP A 86 11.75 1.21 -12.28
CA TRP A 86 12.74 1.57 -13.31
C TRP A 86 14.19 1.18 -12.97
N VAL A 87 14.46 0.85 -11.70
CA VAL A 87 15.75 0.31 -11.23
C VAL A 87 15.72 -1.21 -11.25
N SER A 88 14.64 -1.82 -10.77
CA SER A 88 14.51 -3.27 -10.70
C SER A 88 14.12 -3.92 -12.03
N GLY A 89 13.36 -3.22 -12.89
CA GLY A 89 12.73 -3.79 -14.09
C GLY A 89 11.45 -4.58 -13.78
N CYS A 90 10.96 -4.58 -12.53
CA CYS A 90 9.72 -5.22 -12.13
C CYS A 90 8.54 -4.27 -12.35
N TYR A 91 7.86 -4.36 -13.51
CA TYR A 91 6.77 -3.47 -13.88
C TYR A 91 5.39 -4.13 -13.88
N LYS A 92 5.30 -5.45 -13.85
CA LYS A 92 4.06 -6.22 -14.01
C LYS A 92 4.05 -7.42 -13.08
N ASN A 93 2.86 -7.92 -12.79
CA ASN A 93 2.70 -9.22 -12.15
C ASN A 93 3.34 -10.33 -13.00
N GLY A 94 4.00 -11.30 -12.38
CA GLY A 94 4.71 -12.38 -13.05
C GLY A 94 6.12 -12.04 -13.51
N HIS A 95 6.70 -10.90 -13.09
CA HIS A 95 8.05 -10.49 -13.45
C HIS A 95 9.16 -11.12 -12.60
N ALA A 96 8.87 -12.15 -11.77
CA ALA A 96 9.84 -12.84 -10.93
C ALA A 96 10.80 -11.88 -10.22
N TRP A 97 10.26 -11.01 -9.41
CA TRP A 97 10.96 -9.90 -8.77
C TRP A 97 12.20 -10.31 -7.96
N ARG A 98 12.25 -11.56 -7.47
CA ARG A 98 13.42 -12.13 -6.78
C ARG A 98 14.71 -12.07 -7.60
N LYS A 99 14.63 -12.02 -8.92
CA LYS A 99 15.81 -11.83 -9.80
C LYS A 99 16.42 -10.44 -9.71
N TYR A 100 15.67 -9.49 -9.15
CA TYR A 100 16.06 -8.08 -9.05
C TYR A 100 16.52 -7.69 -7.65
N GLN A 101 16.45 -8.61 -6.71
CA GLN A 101 16.91 -8.45 -5.34
C GLN A 101 18.03 -9.45 -5.04
N LYS A 102 19.11 -8.98 -4.45
CA LYS A 102 20.15 -9.90 -3.93
C LYS A 102 19.68 -10.50 -2.60
N PRO A 103 20.09 -11.73 -2.28
CA PRO A 103 19.81 -12.31 -0.98
C PRO A 103 20.23 -11.35 0.16
N GLY A 104 19.41 -11.24 1.18
CA GLY A 104 19.65 -10.38 2.33
C GLY A 104 19.39 -8.88 2.15
N GLU A 105 18.98 -8.42 0.97
CA GLU A 105 18.70 -6.99 0.73
C GLU A 105 17.25 -6.57 1.04
N GLY A 106 16.35 -7.54 1.25
CA GLY A 106 14.93 -7.28 1.53
C GLY A 106 14.69 -6.63 2.89
N LEU A 107 13.55 -5.96 3.05
CA LEU A 107 13.15 -5.34 4.30
C LEU A 107 13.15 -6.35 5.47
N SER A 108 12.51 -7.52 5.29
CA SER A 108 12.52 -8.59 6.29
C SER A 108 13.92 -9.06 6.63
N ALA A 109 14.75 -9.31 5.61
CA ALA A 109 16.13 -9.74 5.78
C ALA A 109 16.99 -8.71 6.55
N GLN A 110 16.78 -7.41 6.31
CA GLN A 110 17.52 -6.37 7.05
C GLN A 110 17.15 -6.34 8.54
N PHE A 111 15.88 -6.52 8.87
CA PHE A 111 15.45 -6.62 10.26
C PHE A 111 15.99 -7.91 10.91
N LEU A 112 15.98 -9.03 10.19
CA LEU A 112 16.54 -10.29 10.67
C LEU A 112 18.04 -10.16 10.96
N GLN A 113 18.81 -9.58 10.03
CA GLN A 113 20.25 -9.30 10.19
C GLN A 113 20.54 -8.33 11.33
N ALA A 114 19.61 -7.41 11.61
CA ALA A 114 19.70 -6.51 12.74
C ALA A 114 19.35 -7.17 14.09
N GLY A 115 19.06 -8.47 14.12
CA GLY A 115 18.77 -9.23 15.34
C GLY A 115 17.33 -9.20 15.80
N TYR A 116 16.39 -8.71 14.99
CA TYR A 116 14.96 -8.81 15.26
C TYR A 116 14.46 -10.25 15.12
N TYR A 117 13.44 -10.60 15.89
CA TYR A 117 12.58 -11.72 15.55
C TYR A 117 11.64 -11.27 14.43
N VAL A 118 11.75 -11.88 13.26
CA VAL A 118 11.01 -11.47 12.06
C VAL A 118 9.99 -12.55 11.72
N SER A 119 8.70 -12.23 11.79
CA SER A 119 7.62 -13.19 11.56
C SER A 119 6.59 -12.60 10.61
N GLY A 120 5.98 -13.44 9.77
CA GLY A 120 5.04 -13.00 8.76
C GLY A 120 3.89 -13.95 8.51
N ALA A 121 2.76 -13.40 8.07
CA ALA A 121 1.59 -14.16 7.65
C ALA A 121 0.88 -13.49 6.47
N GLY A 122 0.20 -14.30 5.67
CA GLY A 122 -0.66 -13.85 4.59
C GLY A 122 0.07 -13.19 3.42
N LYS A 123 -0.52 -12.17 2.80
CA LYS A 123 -0.01 -11.57 1.57
C LYS A 123 0.96 -10.42 1.81
N ILE A 124 2.19 -10.73 2.20
CA ILE A 124 3.29 -9.73 2.22
C ILE A 124 3.94 -9.63 0.85
N TYR A 125 4.15 -10.75 0.18
CA TYR A 125 4.60 -10.86 -1.21
C TYR A 125 3.46 -11.30 -2.13
N HIS A 126 3.65 -11.11 -3.44
CA HIS A 126 2.72 -11.66 -4.41
C HIS A 126 2.94 -13.17 -4.56
N GLN A 127 1.86 -13.94 -4.74
CA GLN A 127 1.88 -15.41 -4.88
C GLN A 127 2.61 -16.18 -3.75
N MET A 128 2.73 -15.58 -2.55
CA MET A 128 3.42 -16.21 -1.42
C MET A 128 4.90 -16.59 -1.73
N ASP A 129 5.58 -15.77 -2.54
CA ASP A 129 6.98 -15.96 -2.89
C ASP A 129 7.89 -15.53 -1.72
N VAL A 130 7.76 -16.27 -0.62
CA VAL A 130 8.51 -16.08 0.62
C VAL A 130 9.83 -16.85 0.54
N LEU A 131 10.92 -16.23 0.94
CA LEU A 131 12.20 -16.89 1.17
C LEU A 131 12.32 -17.16 2.68
N GLU A 132 12.34 -18.42 3.07
CA GLU A 132 12.38 -18.82 4.48
C GLU A 132 13.58 -18.20 5.22
N GLU A 133 14.73 -18.09 4.57
CA GLU A 133 15.93 -17.49 5.13
C GLU A 133 15.84 -15.99 5.45
N GLU A 134 14.79 -15.31 5.00
CA GLU A 134 14.53 -13.89 5.32
C GLU A 134 13.63 -13.69 6.56
N TRP A 135 13.17 -14.79 7.18
CA TRP A 135 12.22 -14.79 8.28
C TRP A 135 12.67 -15.72 9.41
N SER A 136 12.33 -15.38 10.64
CA SER A 136 12.46 -16.32 11.78
C SER A 136 11.41 -17.42 11.69
N ASP A 137 10.17 -17.03 11.28
CA ASP A 137 9.09 -17.92 10.90
C ASP A 137 8.08 -17.23 9.98
N TYR A 138 7.36 -17.99 9.18
CA TYR A 138 6.29 -17.51 8.31
C TYR A 138 5.13 -18.50 8.30
N MET A 139 3.89 -18.00 8.31
CA MET A 139 2.70 -18.84 8.32
C MET A 139 2.62 -19.70 7.05
N ASP A 140 2.61 -21.01 7.21
CA ASP A 140 2.17 -21.89 6.14
C ASP A 140 0.64 -21.86 6.04
N LYS A 141 0.13 -21.36 4.92
CA LYS A 141 -1.32 -21.29 4.69
C LYS A 141 -1.94 -22.64 4.31
N GLY A 142 -1.14 -23.64 4.00
CA GLY A 142 -1.62 -24.96 3.53
C GLY A 142 -2.61 -24.81 2.37
N LYS A 143 -3.84 -25.31 2.53
CA LYS A 143 -4.94 -25.25 1.55
C LYS A 143 -5.83 -24.03 1.67
N LEU A 144 -5.59 -23.13 2.63
CA LEU A 144 -6.40 -21.92 2.80
C LEU A 144 -6.35 -21.01 1.56
N SER A 145 -7.50 -20.47 1.22
CA SER A 145 -7.68 -19.58 0.06
C SER A 145 -7.97 -18.14 0.50
N GLY A 146 -7.52 -17.16 -0.30
CA GLY A 146 -7.90 -15.76 -0.12
C GLY A 146 -9.39 -15.48 -0.34
N ASN A 147 -10.11 -16.41 -0.97
CA ASN A 147 -11.52 -16.23 -1.30
C ASN A 147 -12.47 -17.13 -0.49
N GLY A 148 -11.96 -18.11 0.24
CA GLY A 148 -12.76 -19.15 0.89
C GLY A 148 -13.12 -20.32 -0.02
N PRO A 149 -13.73 -21.38 0.53
CA PRO A 149 -14.09 -22.60 -0.21
C PRO A 149 -15.24 -22.34 -1.19
N GLY A 150 -15.21 -23.04 -2.32
CA GLY A 150 -16.27 -22.94 -3.34
C GLY A 150 -16.29 -21.64 -4.16
N VAL A 151 -15.33 -20.77 -3.96
CA VAL A 151 -15.15 -19.54 -4.73
C VAL A 151 -14.10 -19.74 -5.81
N ASP A 152 -14.52 -19.67 -7.08
CA ASP A 152 -13.61 -19.85 -8.21
C ASP A 152 -12.59 -18.71 -8.30
N LYS A 153 -11.33 -19.05 -8.57
CA LYS A 153 -10.23 -18.08 -8.67
C LYS A 153 -10.41 -17.06 -9.81
N TYR A 154 -11.24 -17.36 -10.79
CA TYR A 154 -11.32 -16.59 -12.04
C TYR A 154 -12.65 -15.91 -12.29
N ASP A 155 -13.63 -16.08 -11.42
CA ASP A 155 -14.96 -15.48 -11.59
C ASP A 155 -14.99 -14.06 -11.02
N GLY A 156 -14.02 -13.26 -11.37
CA GLY A 156 -14.00 -11.80 -11.27
C GLY A 156 -14.64 -11.21 -10.01
N TYR A 157 -15.72 -10.48 -10.21
CA TYR A 157 -16.33 -9.65 -9.15
C TYR A 157 -17.29 -10.38 -8.23
N HIS A 158 -17.82 -11.54 -8.63
CA HIS A 158 -18.85 -12.32 -7.90
C HIS A 158 -20.06 -11.48 -7.41
N VAL A 159 -20.35 -10.38 -8.07
CA VAL A 159 -21.49 -9.55 -7.72
C VAL A 159 -22.80 -10.36 -7.80
N GLU A 160 -23.69 -10.18 -6.82
CA GLU A 160 -24.96 -10.89 -6.66
C GLU A 160 -24.81 -12.39 -6.33
N LYS A 161 -23.60 -12.93 -6.25
CA LYS A 161 -23.39 -14.27 -5.69
C LYS A 161 -23.20 -14.14 -4.19
N THR A 162 -24.16 -14.64 -3.45
CA THR A 162 -24.02 -14.79 -2.01
C THR A 162 -23.52 -16.19 -1.68
N PHE A 163 -22.67 -16.27 -0.68
CA PHE A 163 -22.17 -17.53 -0.11
C PHE A 163 -22.73 -17.62 1.32
N PRO A 164 -24.00 -18.05 1.50
CA PRO A 164 -24.70 -17.93 2.78
C PRO A 164 -24.06 -18.72 3.91
N ASN A 165 -23.28 -19.74 3.58
CA ASN A 165 -22.58 -20.57 4.54
C ASN A 165 -21.11 -20.17 4.75
N LEU A 166 -20.62 -19.14 4.05
CA LEU A 166 -19.26 -18.64 4.20
C LEU A 166 -19.11 -17.97 5.56
N LYS A 167 -18.10 -18.38 6.31
CA LYS A 167 -17.76 -17.84 7.62
C LYS A 167 -16.49 -17.02 7.55
N ASP A 168 -16.24 -16.21 8.57
CA ASP A 168 -15.01 -15.38 8.65
C ASP A 168 -13.75 -16.25 8.59
N GLU A 169 -13.75 -17.38 9.29
CA GLU A 169 -12.64 -18.33 9.36
C GLU A 169 -12.39 -19.15 8.09
N ASP A 170 -13.29 -19.12 7.12
CA ASP A 170 -13.09 -19.78 5.84
C ASP A 170 -12.11 -19.02 4.92
N ILE A 171 -11.82 -17.76 5.22
CA ILE A 171 -10.93 -16.90 4.44
C ILE A 171 -9.55 -16.84 5.11
N VAL A 172 -8.49 -16.96 4.33
CA VAL A 172 -7.10 -17.01 4.85
C VAL A 172 -6.71 -15.82 5.73
N ASP A 173 -7.33 -14.67 5.57
CA ASP A 173 -7.04 -13.47 6.35
C ASP A 173 -7.33 -13.65 7.84
N TRP A 174 -8.39 -14.39 8.16
CA TRP A 174 -8.70 -14.74 9.56
C TRP A 174 -7.52 -15.44 10.22
N HIS A 175 -6.96 -16.47 9.58
CA HIS A 175 -5.83 -17.25 10.08
C HIS A 175 -4.52 -16.47 10.08
N SER A 176 -4.34 -15.59 9.10
CA SER A 176 -3.19 -14.67 9.06
C SER A 176 -3.17 -13.75 10.27
N VAL A 177 -4.35 -13.26 10.65
CA VAL A 177 -4.52 -12.43 11.86
C VAL A 177 -4.30 -13.26 13.13
N ASP A 178 -4.89 -14.45 13.25
CA ASP A 178 -4.68 -15.33 14.41
C ASP A 178 -3.20 -15.63 14.63
N TYR A 179 -2.49 -15.92 13.54
CA TYR A 179 -1.04 -16.13 13.59
C TYR A 179 -0.28 -14.93 14.15
N CYS A 180 -0.63 -13.72 13.71
CA CYS A 180 -0.01 -12.50 14.20
C CYS A 180 -0.42 -12.17 15.65
N VAL A 181 -1.69 -12.39 16.01
CA VAL A 181 -2.23 -12.23 17.38
C VAL A 181 -1.47 -13.09 18.38
N GLU A 182 -1.26 -14.37 18.05
CA GLU A 182 -0.46 -15.28 18.89
C GLU A 182 0.95 -14.73 19.11
N ARG A 183 1.56 -14.15 18.09
CA ARG A 183 2.92 -13.61 18.19
C ARG A 183 3.00 -12.31 18.96
N LEU A 184 2.00 -11.46 18.86
CA LEU A 184 1.90 -10.23 19.66
C LEU A 184 1.71 -10.48 21.16
N SER A 185 1.13 -11.63 21.53
CA SER A 185 0.93 -11.99 22.95
C SER A 185 2.19 -12.51 23.64
N LYS A 186 3.24 -12.89 22.87
CA LYS A 186 4.46 -13.49 23.43
C LYS A 186 5.40 -12.43 23.97
N ASN A 187 5.81 -12.56 25.22
CA ASN A 187 6.91 -11.75 25.77
C ASN A 187 8.25 -12.20 25.14
N ARG A 188 9.03 -11.25 24.61
CA ARG A 188 10.31 -11.52 23.94
C ARG A 188 11.43 -10.66 24.52
N LYS A 189 12.63 -11.23 24.57
CA LYS A 189 13.86 -10.50 24.92
C LYS A 189 14.45 -9.71 23.74
N LYS A 190 14.03 -10.02 22.52
CA LYS A 190 14.48 -9.37 21.27
C LYS A 190 13.32 -8.54 20.69
N PRO A 191 13.61 -7.39 20.09
CA PRO A 191 12.59 -6.67 19.33
C PRO A 191 12.06 -7.52 18.19
N TYR A 192 10.82 -7.28 17.79
CA TYR A 192 10.18 -8.03 16.72
C TYR A 192 9.76 -7.15 15.55
N PHE A 193 9.72 -7.79 14.38
CA PHE A 193 9.06 -7.30 13.18
C PHE A 193 7.99 -8.33 12.80
N ILE A 194 6.73 -8.03 13.10
CA ILE A 194 5.59 -8.89 12.77
C ILE A 194 4.86 -8.28 11.58
N ALA A 195 4.74 -9.05 10.48
CA ALA A 195 4.09 -8.63 9.25
C ALA A 195 2.77 -9.40 9.05
N CYS A 196 1.66 -8.66 8.96
CA CYS A 196 0.34 -9.19 8.67
C CYS A 196 -0.11 -8.71 7.29
N GLY A 197 -0.23 -9.63 6.33
CA GLY A 197 -0.69 -9.34 4.98
C GLY A 197 -2.12 -9.84 4.75
N LEU A 198 -3.05 -8.93 4.50
CA LEU A 198 -4.44 -9.24 4.23
C LEU A 198 -4.69 -9.31 2.72
N TYR A 199 -5.43 -10.35 2.28
CA TYR A 199 -5.83 -10.51 0.89
C TYR A 199 -7.01 -9.63 0.52
N LYS A 200 -8.03 -9.55 1.41
CA LYS A 200 -9.20 -8.72 1.14
C LYS A 200 -8.84 -7.23 1.29
N PRO A 201 -9.46 -6.38 0.43
CA PRO A 201 -10.59 -6.61 -0.48
C PRO A 201 -10.24 -7.11 -1.91
N HIS A 202 -9.11 -7.74 -2.16
CA HIS A 202 -8.79 -8.29 -3.49
C HIS A 202 -9.91 -9.19 -4.04
N LEU A 203 -10.08 -9.16 -5.37
CA LEU A 203 -10.98 -10.06 -6.11
C LEU A 203 -10.73 -11.56 -5.75
N ALA A 204 -11.72 -12.43 -5.68
CA ALA A 204 -13.14 -12.10 -5.86
C ALA A 204 -13.67 -11.27 -4.69
N PHE A 205 -14.63 -10.35 -4.96
CA PHE A 205 -15.26 -9.56 -3.90
C PHE A 205 -16.28 -10.40 -3.15
N VAL A 206 -15.78 -11.30 -2.31
CA VAL A 206 -16.58 -12.23 -1.52
C VAL A 206 -16.23 -12.06 -0.05
N ALA A 207 -17.26 -11.85 0.76
CA ALA A 207 -17.24 -11.82 2.20
C ALA A 207 -18.44 -12.58 2.76
N PRO A 208 -18.45 -13.00 4.03
CA PRO A 208 -19.64 -13.53 4.69
C PRO A 208 -20.85 -12.59 4.57
N LEU A 209 -22.05 -13.17 4.46
CA LEU A 209 -23.28 -12.45 4.13
C LEU A 209 -23.56 -11.24 5.05
N LYS A 210 -23.25 -11.36 6.34
CA LYS A 210 -23.46 -10.28 7.33
C LYS A 210 -22.83 -8.94 6.95
N TYR A 211 -21.72 -8.95 6.18
CA TYR A 211 -21.06 -7.70 5.77
C TYR A 211 -21.78 -6.98 4.63
N TYR A 212 -22.66 -7.68 3.87
CA TYR A 212 -23.47 -7.06 2.83
C TYR A 212 -24.68 -6.33 3.41
N GLU A 213 -25.17 -6.75 4.58
CA GLU A 213 -26.29 -6.15 5.29
C GLU A 213 -26.03 -4.68 5.64
N ASP A 214 -24.77 -4.32 5.83
CA ASP A 214 -24.34 -2.94 6.09
C ASP A 214 -24.47 -2.01 4.88
N PHE A 215 -24.70 -2.55 3.67
CA PHE A 215 -24.70 -1.82 2.41
C PHE A 215 -25.91 -2.18 1.55
N PRO A 216 -27.14 -1.79 1.95
CA PRO A 216 -28.35 -2.05 1.17
C PRO A 216 -28.21 -1.53 -0.27
N LEU A 217 -28.52 -2.37 -1.26
CA LEU A 217 -28.21 -2.11 -2.68
C LEU A 217 -28.94 -0.87 -3.24
N ASP A 218 -30.16 -0.64 -2.78
CA ASP A 218 -31.00 0.51 -3.16
C ASP A 218 -30.49 1.84 -2.61
N GLU A 219 -29.85 1.84 -1.45
CA GLU A 219 -29.29 3.03 -0.83
C GLU A 219 -27.91 3.43 -1.41
N LEU A 220 -27.23 2.49 -2.08
CA LEU A 220 -25.90 2.73 -2.62
C LEU A 220 -25.90 3.77 -3.75
N LYS A 221 -24.88 4.64 -3.69
CA LYS A 221 -24.59 5.63 -4.72
C LYS A 221 -23.39 5.18 -5.54
N LEU A 222 -23.45 5.41 -6.84
CA LEU A 222 -22.29 5.25 -7.73
C LEU A 222 -21.20 6.25 -7.37
N PRO A 223 -19.92 5.96 -7.64
CA PRO A 223 -18.87 6.94 -7.49
C PRO A 223 -19.13 8.15 -8.40
N PRO A 224 -18.60 9.33 -8.06
CA PRO A 224 -18.67 10.49 -8.94
C PRO A 224 -18.10 10.18 -10.33
N HIS A 225 -18.88 10.42 -11.35
CA HIS A 225 -18.53 10.19 -12.76
C HIS A 225 -19.26 11.19 -13.65
N ILE A 226 -18.71 11.46 -14.82
CA ILE A 226 -19.32 12.32 -15.84
C ILE A 226 -19.37 11.59 -17.18
N GLU A 227 -20.31 11.97 -18.03
CA GLU A 227 -20.33 11.56 -19.42
C GLU A 227 -19.16 12.22 -20.16
N GLY A 228 -18.53 11.50 -21.10
CA GLY A 228 -17.38 12.01 -21.85
C GLY A 228 -16.08 12.14 -21.05
N ASP A 229 -15.96 11.52 -19.88
CA ASP A 229 -14.77 11.61 -19.02
C ASP A 229 -13.45 11.15 -19.69
N LEU A 230 -13.50 10.52 -20.84
CA LEU A 230 -12.33 10.10 -21.62
C LEU A 230 -12.11 10.95 -22.90
N ASP A 231 -12.92 11.96 -23.18
CA ASP A 231 -12.90 12.71 -24.45
C ASP A 231 -11.60 13.54 -24.61
N ASP A 232 -10.99 13.99 -23.51
CA ASP A 232 -9.75 14.76 -23.50
C ASP A 232 -8.51 13.93 -23.11
N ILE A 233 -8.69 12.60 -22.98
CA ILE A 233 -7.63 11.69 -22.60
C ILE A 233 -6.87 11.20 -23.83
N PRO A 234 -5.51 11.16 -23.81
CA PRO A 234 -4.74 10.66 -24.93
C PRO A 234 -4.97 9.16 -25.17
N PRO A 235 -4.75 8.64 -26.40
CA PRO A 235 -4.98 7.23 -26.73
C PRO A 235 -4.30 6.22 -25.79
N ALA A 236 -3.14 6.56 -25.26
CA ALA A 236 -2.44 5.73 -24.28
C ALA A 236 -3.23 5.61 -22.96
N GLY A 237 -3.83 6.72 -22.48
CA GLY A 237 -4.70 6.74 -21.31
C GLY A 237 -5.99 5.97 -21.55
N ILE A 238 -6.66 6.19 -22.69
CA ILE A 238 -7.88 5.43 -23.06
C ILE A 238 -7.60 3.92 -23.10
N LYS A 239 -6.47 3.53 -23.68
CA LYS A 239 -6.04 2.12 -23.69
C LYS A 239 -5.83 1.59 -22.27
N MET A 240 -5.31 2.41 -21.38
CA MET A 240 -5.10 2.04 -19.97
C MET A 240 -6.43 1.95 -19.22
N ALA A 241 -7.38 2.84 -19.48
CA ALA A 241 -8.74 2.79 -18.93
C ALA A 241 -9.47 1.50 -19.32
N GLY A 242 -9.36 1.07 -20.57
CA GLY A 242 -10.03 -0.12 -21.09
C GLY A 242 -11.55 -0.07 -20.98
N PRO A 243 -12.24 1.02 -21.44
CA PRO A 243 -13.66 1.23 -21.16
C PRO A 243 -14.58 0.15 -21.76
N GLN A 244 -14.13 -0.53 -22.80
CA GLN A 244 -14.87 -1.62 -23.46
C GLN A 244 -14.80 -2.97 -22.72
N ALA A 245 -14.02 -3.03 -21.63
CA ALA A 245 -13.87 -4.24 -20.81
C ALA A 245 -14.92 -4.30 -19.68
N ASP A 246 -14.48 -4.17 -18.45
CA ASP A 246 -15.36 -4.31 -17.28
C ASP A 246 -16.41 -3.19 -17.20
N HIS A 247 -16.09 -1.95 -17.61
CA HIS A 247 -17.05 -0.83 -17.53
C HIS A 247 -18.24 -1.07 -18.44
N ALA A 248 -18.03 -1.39 -19.72
CA ALA A 248 -19.12 -1.72 -20.66
C ALA A 248 -19.93 -2.92 -20.17
N LYS A 249 -19.28 -3.93 -19.57
CA LYS A 249 -19.97 -5.09 -19.00
C LYS A 249 -20.90 -4.71 -17.86
N PHE A 250 -20.46 -3.84 -16.94
CA PHE A 250 -21.30 -3.40 -15.81
C PHE A 250 -22.43 -2.49 -16.24
N LEU A 251 -22.21 -1.60 -17.20
CA LEU A 251 -23.27 -0.77 -17.80
C LEU A 251 -24.34 -1.66 -18.45
N LYS A 252 -23.93 -2.60 -19.32
CA LYS A 252 -24.84 -3.51 -20.02
C LYS A 252 -25.64 -4.39 -19.06
N SER A 253 -25.04 -4.84 -17.97
CA SER A 253 -25.69 -5.75 -17.01
C SER A 253 -26.48 -5.02 -15.93
N GLY A 254 -26.36 -3.70 -15.78
CA GLY A 254 -26.95 -2.94 -14.67
C GLY A 254 -26.36 -3.25 -13.28
N ARG A 255 -25.22 -3.95 -13.21
CA ARG A 255 -24.66 -4.51 -11.97
C ARG A 255 -23.61 -3.63 -11.31
N TRP A 256 -23.50 -2.36 -11.67
CA TRP A 256 -22.48 -1.47 -11.13
C TRP A 256 -22.62 -1.30 -9.61
N LYS A 257 -23.84 -1.01 -9.10
CA LYS A 257 -24.10 -0.90 -7.65
C LYS A 257 -23.76 -2.20 -6.91
N ALA A 258 -24.07 -3.36 -7.49
CA ALA A 258 -23.77 -4.65 -6.89
C ALA A 258 -22.24 -4.90 -6.78
N ALA A 259 -21.45 -4.40 -7.73
CA ALA A 259 -19.99 -4.45 -7.64
C ALA A 259 -19.46 -3.56 -6.50
N ILE A 260 -20.04 -2.36 -6.33
CA ILE A 260 -19.68 -1.45 -5.22
C ILE A 260 -20.07 -2.08 -3.87
N GLN A 261 -21.28 -2.65 -3.75
CA GLN A 261 -21.70 -3.36 -2.54
C GLN A 261 -20.70 -4.45 -2.16
N SER A 262 -20.34 -5.28 -3.12
CA SER A 262 -19.42 -6.40 -2.88
C SER A 262 -18.01 -5.92 -2.46
N TYR A 263 -17.53 -4.82 -3.06
CA TYR A 263 -16.27 -4.21 -2.65
C TYR A 263 -16.34 -3.67 -1.21
N LEU A 264 -17.38 -2.89 -0.89
CA LEU A 264 -17.57 -2.34 0.46
C LEU A 264 -17.73 -3.43 1.52
N ALA A 265 -18.46 -4.51 1.21
CA ALA A 265 -18.58 -5.67 2.10
C ALA A 265 -17.21 -6.34 2.37
N THR A 266 -16.37 -6.47 1.35
CA THR A 266 -15.02 -7.01 1.53
C THR A 266 -14.09 -6.05 2.28
N CYS A 267 -14.29 -4.74 2.13
CA CYS A 267 -13.59 -3.74 2.96
C CYS A 267 -14.01 -3.83 4.44
N ALA A 268 -15.29 -4.03 4.73
CA ALA A 268 -15.78 -4.22 6.08
C ALA A 268 -15.24 -5.50 6.74
N TYR A 269 -15.13 -6.60 5.97
CA TYR A 269 -14.45 -7.82 6.44
C TYR A 269 -12.97 -7.58 6.75
N THR A 270 -12.28 -6.82 5.90
CA THR A 270 -10.87 -6.42 6.14
C THR A 270 -10.75 -5.59 7.40
N ASP A 271 -11.63 -4.62 7.58
CA ASP A 271 -11.68 -3.74 8.77
C ASP A 271 -11.89 -4.54 10.06
N MET A 272 -12.77 -5.54 10.07
CA MET A 272 -12.96 -6.43 11.21
C MET A 272 -11.66 -7.16 11.56
N ASN A 273 -10.92 -7.67 10.58
CA ASN A 273 -9.63 -8.32 10.79
C ASN A 273 -8.55 -7.36 11.32
N VAL A 274 -8.54 -6.11 10.86
CA VAL A 274 -7.69 -5.05 11.45
C VAL A 274 -8.10 -4.83 12.91
N GLY A 275 -9.39 -4.83 13.24
CA GLY A 275 -9.90 -4.70 14.60
C GLY A 275 -9.36 -5.78 15.54
N ARG A 276 -9.41 -7.06 15.11
CA ARG A 276 -8.86 -8.19 15.88
C ARG A 276 -7.36 -8.03 16.18
N LEU A 277 -6.62 -7.56 15.16
CA LEU A 277 -5.19 -7.33 15.31
C LEU A 277 -4.89 -6.18 16.26
N LEU A 278 -5.68 -5.09 16.21
CA LEU A 278 -5.56 -3.96 17.14
C LEU A 278 -5.92 -4.34 18.57
N ASP A 279 -6.96 -5.15 18.78
CA ASP A 279 -7.35 -5.63 20.10
C ASP A 279 -6.24 -6.46 20.75
N ALA A 280 -5.54 -7.27 19.97
CA ALA A 280 -4.37 -8.01 20.44
C ALA A 280 -3.18 -7.08 20.72
N PHE A 281 -2.93 -6.11 19.83
CA PHE A 281 -1.88 -5.11 20.02
C PHE A 281 -2.09 -4.30 21.32
N GLU A 282 -3.29 -3.84 21.59
CA GLU A 282 -3.59 -3.06 22.79
C GLU A 282 -3.38 -3.83 24.10
N LYS A 283 -3.52 -5.16 24.04
CA LYS A 283 -3.24 -6.09 25.16
C LYS A 283 -1.77 -6.53 25.22
N SER A 284 -0.99 -6.25 24.18
CA SER A 284 0.43 -6.63 24.13
C SER A 284 1.24 -5.90 25.21
N PRO A 285 2.17 -6.59 25.89
CA PRO A 285 3.08 -5.95 26.84
C PRO A 285 3.97 -4.88 26.18
N ASP A 286 4.24 -5.02 24.89
CA ASP A 286 5.16 -4.18 24.13
C ASP A 286 4.47 -3.01 23.41
N ARG A 287 3.14 -2.80 23.62
CA ARG A 287 2.37 -1.78 22.89
C ARG A 287 2.99 -0.37 22.92
N LYS A 288 3.65 -0.03 24.04
CA LYS A 288 4.26 1.30 24.24
C LYS A 288 5.57 1.49 23.46
N ASN A 289 6.17 0.39 22.98
CA ASN A 289 7.42 0.39 22.22
C ASN A 289 7.25 -0.29 20.86
N THR A 290 6.06 -0.21 20.25
CA THR A 290 5.79 -0.83 18.95
C THR A 290 5.33 0.22 17.96
N ILE A 291 6.01 0.28 16.81
CA ILE A 291 5.63 1.07 15.65
C ILE A 291 4.59 0.26 14.87
N ILE A 292 3.47 0.89 14.49
CA ILE A 292 2.54 0.32 13.52
C ILE A 292 2.67 1.09 12.21
N VAL A 293 2.80 0.38 11.09
CA VAL A 293 2.60 0.93 9.76
C VAL A 293 1.51 0.14 9.06
N PHE A 294 0.45 0.85 8.66
CA PHE A 294 -0.67 0.32 7.88
C PHE A 294 -0.64 0.94 6.48
N TRP A 295 -0.75 0.11 5.45
CA TRP A 295 -0.69 0.56 4.06
C TRP A 295 -1.40 -0.42 3.12
N SER A 296 -1.86 0.09 1.97
CA SER A 296 -2.31 -0.73 0.85
C SER A 296 -1.26 -0.76 -0.25
N ASP A 297 -1.18 -1.87 -0.98
CA ASP A 297 -0.22 -2.00 -2.08
C ASP A 297 -0.58 -1.14 -3.29
N HIS A 298 -1.84 -0.87 -3.55
CA HIS A 298 -2.35 0.11 -4.52
C HIS A 298 -3.83 0.43 -4.26
N GLY A 299 -4.37 1.38 -5.00
CA GLY A 299 -5.79 1.69 -5.03
C GLY A 299 -6.59 0.78 -5.97
N TRP A 300 -7.84 1.15 -6.21
CA TRP A 300 -8.77 0.40 -7.04
C TRP A 300 -9.84 1.35 -7.60
N SER A 301 -10.08 1.32 -8.91
CA SER A 301 -11.21 2.00 -9.56
C SER A 301 -12.43 1.11 -9.61
N LEU A 302 -13.60 1.72 -9.43
CA LEU A 302 -14.94 1.09 -9.47
C LEU A 302 -15.86 1.77 -10.47
N GLY A 303 -15.28 2.26 -11.58
CA GLY A 303 -15.97 2.88 -12.69
C GLY A 303 -15.61 4.33 -12.96
N GLU A 304 -14.85 4.98 -12.06
CA GLU A 304 -14.27 6.31 -12.30
C GLU A 304 -13.35 6.25 -13.54
N LYS A 305 -13.34 7.28 -14.36
CA LYS A 305 -12.63 7.30 -15.65
C LYS A 305 -13.01 6.11 -16.56
N GLN A 306 -14.25 5.60 -16.45
CA GLN A 306 -14.70 4.39 -17.15
C GLN A 306 -13.72 3.21 -16.98
N HIS A 307 -12.91 3.26 -15.90
CA HIS A 307 -11.88 2.29 -15.56
C HIS A 307 -12.35 1.41 -14.40
N TRP A 308 -11.88 0.18 -14.40
CA TRP A 308 -12.09 -0.79 -13.33
C TRP A 308 -10.79 -1.45 -12.95
N ARG A 309 -10.70 -1.86 -11.70
CA ARG A 309 -9.51 -2.49 -11.12
C ARG A 309 -8.39 -1.48 -10.83
N LYS A 310 -7.18 -1.95 -10.88
CA LYS A 310 -5.88 -1.27 -10.79
C LYS A 310 -5.34 -1.07 -12.22
N PHE A 311 -4.06 -0.80 -12.38
CA PHE A 311 -3.38 -0.71 -13.69
C PHE A 311 -3.57 0.61 -14.43
N ALA A 312 -3.92 1.69 -13.71
CA ALA A 312 -3.98 3.04 -14.26
C ALA A 312 -3.14 4.01 -13.40
N LEU A 313 -3.00 5.26 -13.85
CA LEU A 313 -2.16 6.27 -13.20
C LEU A 313 -2.96 7.39 -12.51
N TRP A 314 -4.28 7.28 -12.52
CA TRP A 314 -5.22 8.23 -11.89
C TRP A 314 -5.35 8.04 -10.39
N GLU A 315 -6.00 8.99 -9.73
CA GLU A 315 -6.10 9.07 -8.26
C GLU A 315 -6.64 7.78 -7.64
N GLU A 316 -7.73 7.21 -8.16
CA GLU A 316 -8.42 6.07 -7.56
C GLU A 316 -7.56 4.80 -7.52
N THR A 317 -6.69 4.62 -8.50
CA THR A 317 -5.79 3.46 -8.57
C THR A 317 -4.46 3.67 -7.86
N THR A 318 -4.08 4.94 -7.64
CA THR A 318 -2.76 5.27 -7.07
C THR A 318 -2.81 5.68 -5.61
N ARG A 319 -3.89 6.35 -5.17
CA ARG A 319 -4.04 6.81 -3.79
C ARG A 319 -4.44 5.66 -2.87
N ILE A 320 -3.75 5.58 -1.75
CA ILE A 320 -3.90 4.50 -0.76
C ILE A 320 -4.06 5.05 0.65
N PRO A 321 -4.70 4.33 1.57
CA PRO A 321 -4.58 4.61 2.98
C PRO A 321 -3.16 4.29 3.47
N MET A 322 -2.58 5.21 4.25
CA MET A 322 -1.30 5.01 4.93
C MET A 322 -1.35 5.66 6.31
N ILE A 323 -1.16 4.85 7.35
CA ILE A 323 -1.23 5.27 8.76
C ILE A 323 0.03 4.82 9.47
N TRP A 324 0.57 5.69 10.31
CA TRP A 324 1.72 5.42 11.15
C TRP A 324 1.40 5.70 12.62
N VAL A 325 1.67 4.73 13.47
CA VAL A 325 1.71 4.92 14.92
C VAL A 325 3.16 4.66 15.36
N ALA A 326 3.85 5.68 15.84
CA ALA A 326 5.23 5.57 16.30
C ALA A 326 5.36 6.25 17.67
N PRO A 327 5.50 5.47 18.76
CA PRO A 327 5.59 6.01 20.11
C PRO A 327 6.69 7.07 20.24
N GLY A 328 6.35 8.20 20.87
CA GLY A 328 7.28 9.33 21.02
C GLY A 328 7.55 10.15 19.73
N VAL A 329 7.00 9.73 18.60
CA VAL A 329 7.20 10.38 17.28
C VAL A 329 5.90 10.93 16.72
N THR A 330 4.86 10.10 16.57
CA THR A 330 3.55 10.52 16.06
C THR A 330 2.65 11.05 17.17
N LYS A 331 1.76 11.97 16.83
CA LYS A 331 0.69 12.43 17.72
C LYS A 331 -0.64 11.81 17.29
N PRO A 332 -1.47 11.33 18.23
CA PRO A 332 -2.78 10.77 17.92
C PRO A 332 -3.66 11.72 17.10
N GLY A 333 -4.40 11.17 16.13
CA GLY A 333 -5.35 11.90 15.29
C GLY A 333 -4.74 12.90 14.31
N THR A 334 -3.42 12.86 14.11
CA THR A 334 -2.73 13.79 13.23
C THR A 334 -2.93 13.44 11.76
N ARG A 335 -3.03 14.47 10.89
CA ARG A 335 -3.17 14.33 9.45
C ARG A 335 -2.02 15.05 8.74
N CYS A 336 -1.38 14.37 7.79
CA CYS A 336 -0.34 14.92 6.92
C CYS A 336 -0.82 14.90 5.47
N SER A 337 -0.88 16.07 4.82
CA SER A 337 -1.29 16.20 3.41
C SER A 337 -0.13 16.23 2.42
N GLN A 338 1.09 16.09 2.91
CA GLN A 338 2.27 16.01 2.03
C GLN A 338 2.22 14.73 1.17
N PRO A 339 2.57 14.82 -0.12
CA PRO A 339 2.58 13.69 -1.01
C PRO A 339 3.73 12.74 -0.64
N VAL A 340 3.39 11.47 -0.39
CA VAL A 340 4.36 10.41 -0.11
C VAL A 340 4.02 9.18 -0.93
N ASP A 341 5.00 8.34 -1.22
CA ASP A 341 4.74 7.05 -1.85
C ASP A 341 5.24 5.88 -0.99
N THR A 342 4.82 4.66 -1.35
CA THR A 342 5.14 3.44 -0.59
C THR A 342 6.64 3.18 -0.45
N MET A 343 7.49 3.77 -1.30
CA MET A 343 8.96 3.66 -1.15
C MET A 343 9.49 4.33 0.12
N SER A 344 8.72 5.23 0.73
CA SER A 344 9.08 5.89 1.98
C SER A 344 9.02 4.96 3.19
N ILE A 345 8.33 3.84 3.11
CA ILE A 345 8.12 2.94 4.26
C ILE A 345 9.45 2.31 4.72
N TYR A 346 10.21 1.73 3.82
CA TYR A 346 11.48 1.08 4.16
C TYR A 346 12.48 2.03 4.84
N PRO A 347 12.88 3.16 4.23
CA PRO A 347 13.84 4.07 4.86
C PRO A 347 13.34 4.67 6.17
N THR A 348 12.03 4.90 6.31
CA THR A 348 11.45 5.43 7.55
C THR A 348 11.48 4.40 8.68
N LEU A 349 11.17 3.13 8.39
CA LEU A 349 11.32 2.06 9.37
C LEU A 349 12.77 1.96 9.84
N CYS A 350 13.74 2.00 8.93
CA CYS A 350 15.16 2.01 9.29
C CYS A 350 15.51 3.19 10.23
N SER A 351 15.03 4.39 9.89
CA SER A 351 15.27 5.60 10.68
C SER A 351 14.67 5.52 12.09
N LEU A 352 13.44 5.02 12.20
CA LEU A 352 12.73 4.94 13.48
C LEU A 352 13.24 3.83 14.39
N THR A 353 13.80 2.76 13.83
CA THR A 353 14.26 1.59 14.59
C THR A 353 15.77 1.53 14.80
N GLY A 354 16.52 2.45 14.19
CA GLY A 354 17.99 2.42 14.21
C GLY A 354 18.61 1.30 13.35
N VAL A 355 17.79 0.57 12.57
CA VAL A 355 18.29 -0.41 11.60
C VAL A 355 19.00 0.31 10.47
N LYS A 356 20.22 -0.12 10.14
CA LYS A 356 21.01 0.51 9.07
C LYS A 356 20.30 0.42 7.73
N LYS A 357 20.02 1.58 7.12
CA LYS A 357 19.44 1.64 5.76
C LYS A 357 20.50 1.22 4.73
N PRO A 358 20.26 0.18 3.91
CA PRO A 358 21.15 -0.18 2.81
C PRO A 358 21.24 0.91 1.74
N GLY A 359 22.43 1.06 1.13
CA GLY A 359 22.67 2.11 0.13
C GLY A 359 21.83 2.01 -1.14
N HIS A 360 21.28 0.82 -1.45
CA HIS A 360 20.43 0.61 -2.62
C HIS A 360 18.97 1.04 -2.39
N VAL A 361 18.56 1.27 -1.13
CA VAL A 361 17.18 1.63 -0.80
C VAL A 361 16.92 3.05 -1.26
N SER A 362 16.07 3.17 -2.29
CA SER A 362 15.51 4.41 -2.79
C SER A 362 14.23 4.75 -2.02
N GLY A 363 13.80 6.00 -2.10
CA GLY A 363 12.68 6.50 -1.31
C GLY A 363 13.18 7.45 -0.22
N HIS A 364 12.26 8.24 0.29
CA HIS A 364 12.57 9.30 1.25
C HIS A 364 12.10 8.90 2.65
N ASP A 365 12.94 9.13 3.65
CA ASP A 365 12.55 9.03 5.05
C ASP A 365 11.55 10.14 5.39
N ILE A 366 10.36 9.76 5.83
CA ILE A 366 9.27 10.66 6.21
C ILE A 366 9.18 10.85 7.74
N SER A 367 10.18 10.47 8.50
CA SER A 367 10.16 10.63 9.97
C SER A 367 10.04 12.09 10.40
N SER A 368 10.53 13.04 9.61
CA SER A 368 10.30 14.48 9.83
C SER A 368 8.81 14.85 9.74
N LEU A 369 8.08 14.29 8.77
CA LEU A 369 6.64 14.50 8.61
C LEU A 369 5.84 13.81 9.73
N LEU A 370 6.31 12.68 10.24
CA LEU A 370 5.70 12.00 11.39
C LEU A 370 5.81 12.86 12.67
N ARG A 371 6.93 13.57 12.86
CA ARG A 371 7.14 14.48 14.00
C ARG A 371 6.39 15.81 13.80
N ASN A 372 6.41 16.35 12.59
CA ASN A 372 5.74 17.58 12.23
C ASN A 372 5.09 17.46 10.84
N PRO A 373 3.78 17.18 10.77
CA PRO A 373 3.04 17.02 9.50
C PRO A 373 3.04 18.25 8.59
N LYS A 374 3.43 19.41 9.12
CA LYS A 374 3.57 20.67 8.38
C LYS A 374 5.03 20.98 8.00
N ALA A 375 5.97 20.06 8.24
CA ALA A 375 7.36 20.27 7.85
C ALA A 375 7.47 20.48 6.33
N GLU A 376 8.48 21.25 5.93
CA GLU A 376 8.77 21.45 4.51
C GLU A 376 9.07 20.11 3.83
N TRP A 377 8.40 19.86 2.71
CA TRP A 377 8.53 18.63 1.93
C TRP A 377 8.57 18.96 0.44
N LYS A 378 9.67 18.58 -0.20
CA LYS A 378 9.95 18.92 -1.62
C LYS A 378 9.78 17.77 -2.59
N HIS A 379 9.40 16.59 -2.09
CA HIS A 379 9.36 15.38 -2.89
C HIS A 379 7.92 15.04 -3.27
N PRO A 380 7.60 14.86 -4.55
CA PRO A 380 6.32 14.33 -4.98
C PRO A 380 6.25 12.82 -4.74
N ALA A 381 5.06 12.26 -4.74
CA ALA A 381 4.85 10.83 -4.93
C ALA A 381 5.00 10.48 -6.41
N ILE A 382 5.68 9.36 -6.71
CA ILE A 382 5.90 8.91 -8.09
C ILE A 382 5.38 7.49 -8.24
N THR A 383 4.41 7.34 -9.14
CA THR A 383 3.81 6.05 -9.51
C THR A 383 4.23 5.69 -10.94
N THR A 384 4.55 4.41 -11.16
CA THR A 384 4.94 3.87 -12.47
C THR A 384 4.04 2.71 -12.84
N HIS A 385 3.46 2.71 -14.04
CA HIS A 385 2.71 1.57 -14.57
C HIS A 385 3.23 1.13 -15.95
N GLY A 386 3.99 0.06 -15.97
CA GLY A 386 4.76 -0.31 -17.17
C GLY A 386 5.95 0.64 -17.37
N ARG A 387 6.86 0.26 -18.26
CA ARG A 387 8.03 1.08 -18.59
C ARG A 387 7.60 2.33 -19.36
N GLY A 388 8.09 3.49 -18.96
CA GLY A 388 7.84 4.77 -19.61
C GLY A 388 6.52 5.47 -19.23
N ASN A 389 5.66 4.83 -18.42
CA ASN A 389 4.42 5.49 -17.97
C ASN A 389 4.55 5.87 -16.50
N HIS A 390 4.46 7.15 -16.21
CA HIS A 390 4.67 7.68 -14.86
C HIS A 390 3.63 8.72 -14.49
N SER A 391 3.25 8.74 -13.21
CA SER A 391 2.48 9.82 -12.58
C SER A 391 3.33 10.47 -11.51
N VAL A 392 3.35 11.80 -11.51
CA VAL A 392 3.98 12.64 -10.48
C VAL A 392 2.86 13.37 -9.74
N ARG A 393 2.69 13.11 -8.44
CA ARG A 393 1.66 13.69 -7.60
C ARG A 393 2.29 14.62 -6.56
N THR A 394 2.02 15.91 -6.67
CA THR A 394 2.41 16.95 -5.70
C THR A 394 1.31 17.13 -4.64
N ALA A 395 1.37 18.18 -3.82
CA ALA A 395 0.34 18.46 -2.84
C ALA A 395 -1.03 18.72 -3.49
N SER A 396 -1.06 19.40 -4.65
CA SER A 396 -2.28 19.85 -5.32
C SER A 396 -2.36 19.49 -6.80
N GLU A 397 -1.37 18.82 -7.37
CA GLU A 397 -1.30 18.60 -8.81
C GLU A 397 -0.95 17.16 -9.14
N ARG A 398 -1.47 16.66 -10.27
CA ARG A 398 -1.03 15.42 -10.90
C ARG A 398 -0.57 15.69 -12.32
N TYR A 399 0.59 15.14 -12.64
CA TYR A 399 1.12 15.07 -14.00
C TYR A 399 1.31 13.60 -14.37
N ILE A 400 0.80 13.21 -15.54
CA ILE A 400 0.99 11.87 -16.10
C ILE A 400 1.73 12.01 -17.42
N ARG A 401 2.73 11.16 -17.63
CA ARG A 401 3.40 10.99 -18.90
C ARG A 401 3.37 9.53 -19.31
N TYR A 402 2.96 9.29 -20.53
CA TYR A 402 2.92 7.98 -21.14
C TYR A 402 4.20 7.68 -21.93
N ALA A 403 4.43 6.38 -22.25
CA ALA A 403 5.61 5.92 -22.96
C ALA A 403 5.71 6.43 -24.40
N ASP A 404 4.59 6.80 -25.03
CA ASP A 404 4.52 7.43 -26.34
C ASP A 404 4.77 8.95 -26.32
N GLY A 405 4.96 9.51 -25.14
CA GLY A 405 5.22 10.93 -24.93
C GLY A 405 3.95 11.77 -24.68
N SER A 406 2.75 11.20 -24.81
CA SER A 406 1.52 11.92 -24.48
C SER A 406 1.41 12.20 -22.98
N GLU A 407 0.65 13.22 -22.61
CA GLU A 407 0.65 13.79 -21.27
C GLU A 407 -0.78 14.09 -20.78
N GLU A 408 -0.97 14.01 -19.45
CA GLU A 408 -2.14 14.53 -18.76
C GLU A 408 -1.70 15.40 -17.58
N TYR A 409 -2.53 16.39 -17.24
CA TYR A 409 -2.28 17.25 -16.10
C TYR A 409 -3.60 17.67 -15.45
N TYR A 410 -3.63 17.61 -14.10
CA TYR A 410 -4.79 17.93 -13.28
C TYR A 410 -4.42 18.81 -12.10
N ASP A 411 -5.26 19.83 -11.82
CA ASP A 411 -5.18 20.67 -10.64
C ASP A 411 -6.20 20.19 -9.60
N HIS A 412 -5.76 19.38 -8.65
CA HIS A 412 -6.61 18.80 -7.62
C HIS A 412 -7.22 19.80 -6.64
N SER A 413 -6.75 21.05 -6.63
CA SER A 413 -7.40 22.12 -5.86
C SER A 413 -8.75 22.53 -6.44
N LYS A 414 -8.99 22.24 -7.73
CA LYS A 414 -10.21 22.58 -8.47
C LYS A 414 -10.93 21.35 -9.00
N ASP A 415 -10.17 20.32 -9.37
CA ASP A 415 -10.66 19.09 -9.98
C ASP A 415 -10.09 17.85 -9.26
N PRO A 416 -10.64 17.49 -8.10
CA PRO A 416 -10.17 16.35 -7.32
C PRO A 416 -10.56 14.99 -7.92
N TYR A 417 -11.31 14.98 -9.03
CA TYR A 417 -11.76 13.77 -9.73
C TYR A 417 -11.05 13.57 -11.07
N GLU A 418 -10.16 14.52 -11.46
CA GLU A 418 -9.38 14.42 -12.70
C GLU A 418 -10.26 14.41 -13.96
N TRP A 419 -11.36 15.18 -13.96
CA TRP A 419 -12.31 15.21 -15.07
C TRP A 419 -11.80 15.99 -16.28
N LYS A 420 -10.92 16.98 -16.07
CA LYS A 420 -10.44 17.83 -17.15
C LYS A 420 -8.93 17.79 -17.28
N ASN A 421 -8.45 17.21 -18.39
CA ASN A 421 -7.03 17.22 -18.73
C ASN A 421 -6.58 18.60 -19.22
N LEU A 422 -5.70 19.24 -18.47
CA LEU A 422 -5.18 20.58 -18.74
C LEU A 422 -3.78 20.56 -19.40
N ALA A 423 -3.29 19.41 -19.86
CA ALA A 423 -1.93 19.29 -20.39
C ALA A 423 -1.66 20.19 -21.59
N ALA A 424 -2.64 20.34 -22.49
CA ALA A 424 -2.50 21.14 -23.70
C ALA A 424 -2.30 22.65 -23.46
N VAL A 425 -2.70 23.15 -22.28
CA VAL A 425 -2.68 24.59 -21.93
C VAL A 425 -1.75 24.91 -20.74
N SER A 426 -0.92 23.95 -20.31
CA SER A 426 -0.08 24.07 -19.11
C SER A 426 1.41 23.91 -19.43
N ASP A 427 2.29 24.67 -18.75
CA ASP A 427 3.73 24.40 -18.74
C ASP A 427 4.05 23.25 -17.77
N LEU A 428 4.40 22.10 -18.32
CA LEU A 428 4.68 20.87 -17.61
C LEU A 428 6.18 20.61 -17.39
N THR A 429 7.04 21.54 -17.83
CA THR A 429 8.51 21.39 -17.76
C THR A 429 8.99 21.12 -16.35
N ARG A 430 8.34 21.73 -15.33
CA ARG A 430 8.69 21.58 -13.92
C ARG A 430 8.53 20.14 -13.38
N PHE A 431 7.69 19.31 -13.99
CA PHE A 431 7.48 17.91 -13.59
C PHE A 431 8.53 16.96 -14.16
N LYS A 432 9.12 17.31 -15.33
CA LYS A 432 10.04 16.41 -16.07
C LYS A 432 11.29 16.06 -15.25
N LYS A 433 11.72 16.92 -14.33
CA LYS A 433 12.86 16.65 -13.42
C LYS A 433 12.63 15.48 -12.46
N TRP A 434 11.38 15.11 -12.21
CA TRP A 434 11.00 14.01 -11.31
C TRP A 434 10.90 12.66 -12.02
N LEU A 435 10.85 12.67 -13.35
CA LEU A 435 10.79 11.46 -14.15
C LEU A 435 12.15 10.74 -14.16
N PRO A 436 12.17 9.40 -14.21
CA PRO A 436 13.42 8.64 -14.29
C PRO A 436 14.18 8.96 -15.57
N GLN A 437 15.48 9.27 -15.42
CA GLN A 437 16.38 9.53 -16.55
C GLN A 437 16.79 8.24 -17.28
N LYS A 438 16.76 7.12 -16.59
CA LYS A 438 17.09 5.79 -17.12
C LYS A 438 16.12 4.77 -16.55
N GLU A 439 15.69 3.86 -17.41
CA GLU A 439 14.81 2.78 -17.04
C GLU A 439 15.36 1.43 -17.52
N VAL A 440 15.50 0.50 -16.58
CA VAL A 440 15.90 -0.87 -16.89
C VAL A 440 14.75 -1.57 -17.60
N ALA A 441 15.03 -2.28 -18.69
CA ALA A 441 14.05 -3.11 -19.37
C ALA A 441 13.66 -4.33 -18.49
N SER A 442 12.38 -4.73 -18.53
CA SER A 442 11.97 -5.98 -17.89
C SER A 442 12.71 -7.16 -18.52
N LYS A 443 13.33 -8.00 -17.69
CA LYS A 443 13.76 -9.32 -18.14
C LYS A 443 12.56 -10.24 -18.06
N ALA A 444 11.89 -10.48 -19.19
CA ALA A 444 10.82 -11.46 -19.25
C ALA A 444 11.32 -12.81 -18.69
N LEU A 445 10.51 -13.44 -17.84
CA LEU A 445 10.70 -14.85 -17.51
C LEU A 445 10.63 -15.64 -18.82
N LYS A 446 11.70 -16.34 -19.18
CA LYS A 446 11.56 -17.46 -20.12
C LYS A 446 10.53 -18.40 -19.45
N LYS A 447 9.34 -18.53 -20.06
CA LYS A 447 8.39 -19.57 -19.68
C LYS A 447 9.15 -20.90 -19.80
N ASN A 448 9.49 -21.48 -18.67
CA ASN A 448 9.91 -22.87 -18.65
C ASN A 448 8.67 -23.70 -19.02
N SER A 449 8.54 -23.96 -20.32
CA SER A 449 7.59 -24.92 -20.85
C SER A 449 8.07 -26.33 -20.51
N LYS A 450 7.90 -26.74 -19.26
CA LYS A 450 7.86 -28.17 -18.90
C LYS A 450 7.01 -28.29 -17.65
N LYS A 451 5.69 -28.48 -17.84
CA LYS A 451 4.91 -29.20 -16.86
C LYS A 451 5.48 -30.61 -16.82
N PRO A 452 5.80 -31.16 -15.66
CA PRO A 452 5.98 -32.62 -15.57
C PRO A 452 4.64 -33.27 -15.94
N LYS A 453 4.67 -34.11 -16.94
CA LYS A 453 3.56 -35.03 -17.20
C LYS A 453 3.40 -35.92 -15.96
N LYS A 454 2.23 -35.85 -15.39
CA LYS A 454 1.56 -36.97 -14.70
C LYS A 454 0.11 -36.98 -15.12
#